data_d59f9346095625df06c2e824ad34c611
#
_entry.id   d59f9346095625df06c2e824ad34c611
#
_cell.length_a   1.000
_cell.length_b   1.000
_cell.length_c   1.000
_cell.angle_alpha   90.00
_cell.angle_beta   90.00
_cell.angle_gamma   90.00
#
_symmetry.space_group_name_H-M   'P 1'
#
loop_
_entity.id
_entity.type
_entity.pdbx_description
1 polymer ?
#
loop_
_entity_poly.entity_id
_entity_poly.type
_entity_poly.pdbx_seq_one_letter_code
_entity_poly.pdbx_strand_id
1 'polypeptide(L)'
;MPYIPPEHRPPLDEHIDRLAAALVREAQTLPGEAAVAGLLNYALTRLILKVVQLRFGAWRYWLIALVTGVLHNVAQELYRRVAAAYEEEQRRRHGDVEGFAASGPDQPEA
;
A
#
# COMPACT_ATOMS: atom_id res chain seq x y z
N MET A 1 -0.63 8.86 5.84
CA MET A 1 -1.80 8.40 6.61
C MET A 1 -3.04 8.38 5.74
N PRO A 2 -3.71 7.22 5.61
CA PRO A 2 -4.94 7.15 4.80
C PRO A 2 -6.21 7.53 5.56
N TYR A 3 -6.13 7.89 6.84
CA TYR A 3 -7.29 8.12 7.71
C TYR A 3 -7.78 9.57 7.61
N ILE A 4 -8.24 9.95 6.42
CA ILE A 4 -8.81 11.28 6.20
C ILE A 4 -10.17 11.42 6.87
N PRO A 5 -10.66 12.66 7.14
CA PRO A 5 -11.98 12.86 7.70
C PRO A 5 -13.08 12.18 6.87
N PRO A 6 -14.10 11.59 7.52
CA PRO A 6 -15.12 10.82 6.82
C PRO A 6 -15.84 11.56 5.68
N GLU A 7 -16.03 12.88 5.81
CA GLU A 7 -16.71 13.69 4.79
C GLU A 7 -15.96 13.78 3.47
N HIS A 8 -14.65 13.52 3.47
CA HIS A 8 -13.83 13.56 2.25
C HIS A 8 -13.74 12.21 1.54
N ARG A 9 -14.27 11.14 2.15
CA ARG A 9 -14.19 9.79 1.58
C ARG A 9 -15.19 9.55 0.45
N PRO A 10 -16.50 9.85 0.61
CA PRO A 10 -17.47 9.56 -0.45
C PRO A 10 -17.16 10.21 -1.80
N PRO A 11 -16.67 11.47 -1.87
CA PRO A 11 -16.32 12.05 -3.17
C PRO A 11 -15.23 11.30 -3.93
N LEU A 12 -14.40 10.53 -3.23
CA LEU A 12 -13.33 9.72 -3.83
C LEU A 12 -13.76 8.28 -4.08
N ASP A 13 -14.57 7.72 -3.18
CA ASP A 13 -14.88 6.29 -3.14
C ASP A 13 -15.50 5.79 -4.45
N GLU A 14 -16.43 6.54 -5.03
CA GLU A 14 -17.06 6.17 -6.30
C GLU A 14 -16.04 5.98 -7.42
N HIS A 15 -15.09 6.90 -7.53
CA HIS A 15 -14.03 6.84 -8.55
C HIS A 15 -13.05 5.70 -8.27
N ILE A 16 -12.72 5.48 -7.01
CA ILE A 16 -11.86 4.37 -6.59
C ILE A 16 -12.53 3.03 -6.93
N ASP A 17 -13.81 2.88 -6.61
CA ASP A 17 -14.56 1.65 -6.89
C ASP A 17 -14.63 1.37 -8.40
N ARG A 18 -14.85 2.40 -9.22
CA ARG A 18 -14.85 2.27 -10.68
C ARG A 18 -13.49 1.87 -11.23
N LEU A 19 -12.44 2.49 -10.72
CA LEU A 19 -11.07 2.14 -11.14
C LEU A 19 -10.71 0.72 -10.73
N ALA A 20 -11.05 0.33 -9.51
CA ALA A 20 -10.83 -1.03 -9.04
C ALA A 20 -11.52 -2.06 -9.93
N ALA A 21 -12.79 -1.82 -10.28
CA ALA A 21 -13.54 -2.69 -11.18
C ALA A 21 -12.89 -2.75 -12.58
N ALA A 22 -12.41 -1.63 -13.11
CA ALA A 22 -11.71 -1.57 -14.38
C ALA A 22 -10.42 -2.38 -14.36
N LEU A 23 -9.63 -2.26 -13.28
CA LEU A 23 -8.39 -3.02 -13.11
C LEU A 23 -8.64 -4.52 -13.09
N VAL A 24 -9.68 -4.95 -12.36
CA VAL A 24 -10.06 -6.36 -12.30
C VAL A 24 -10.47 -6.88 -13.68
N ARG A 25 -11.27 -6.12 -14.44
CA ARG A 25 -11.66 -6.51 -15.79
C ARG A 25 -10.46 -6.66 -16.71
N GLU A 26 -9.54 -5.70 -16.69
CA GLU A 26 -8.33 -5.78 -17.51
C GLU A 26 -7.45 -6.96 -17.10
N ALA A 27 -7.33 -7.22 -15.80
CA ALA A 27 -6.55 -8.36 -15.30
C ALA A 27 -7.09 -9.69 -15.84
N GLN A 28 -8.40 -9.81 -15.99
CA GLN A 28 -9.04 -11.02 -16.53
C GLN A 28 -8.71 -11.28 -18.00
N THR A 29 -8.29 -10.26 -18.75
CA THR A 29 -7.88 -10.43 -20.15
C THR A 29 -6.42 -10.90 -20.30
N LEU A 30 -5.66 -10.90 -19.21
CA LEU A 30 -4.24 -11.25 -19.21
C LEU A 30 -4.01 -12.59 -18.50
N PRO A 31 -2.99 -13.36 -18.92
CA PRO A 31 -2.70 -14.62 -18.26
C PRO A 31 -2.03 -14.41 -16.89
N GLY A 32 -2.42 -15.26 -15.93
CA GLY A 32 -1.81 -15.30 -14.61
C GLY A 32 -2.35 -14.26 -13.64
N GLU A 33 -2.31 -14.61 -12.36
CA GLU A 33 -2.79 -13.75 -11.28
C GLU A 33 -1.89 -12.54 -11.05
N ALA A 34 -0.60 -12.66 -11.38
CA ALA A 34 0.39 -11.59 -11.21
C ALA A 34 0.16 -10.39 -12.15
N ALA A 35 -0.70 -10.52 -13.16
CA ALA A 35 -1.05 -9.40 -14.05
C ALA A 35 -1.61 -8.19 -13.28
N VAL A 36 -2.28 -8.42 -12.17
CA VAL A 36 -2.79 -7.35 -11.28
C VAL A 36 -1.68 -6.43 -10.82
N ALA A 37 -0.50 -6.96 -10.51
CA ALA A 37 0.62 -6.17 -10.01
C ALA A 37 1.06 -5.08 -11.02
N GLY A 38 1.21 -5.45 -12.28
CA GLY A 38 1.57 -4.49 -13.34
C GLY A 38 0.50 -3.44 -13.59
N LEU A 39 -0.76 -3.87 -13.64
CA LEU A 39 -1.89 -2.95 -13.85
C LEU A 39 -2.04 -1.98 -12.68
N LEU A 40 -1.92 -2.47 -11.47
CA LEU A 40 -2.01 -1.64 -10.27
C LEU A 40 -0.86 -0.64 -10.21
N ASN A 41 0.36 -1.10 -10.50
CA ASN A 41 1.54 -0.23 -10.57
C ASN A 41 1.32 0.90 -11.59
N TYR A 42 0.85 0.55 -12.78
CA TYR A 42 0.54 1.54 -13.83
C TYR A 42 -0.51 2.55 -13.36
N ALA A 43 -1.63 2.07 -12.81
CA ALA A 43 -2.72 2.93 -12.37
C ALA A 43 -2.27 3.91 -11.27
N LEU A 44 -1.53 3.42 -10.28
CA LEU A 44 -1.00 4.26 -9.21
C LEU A 44 0.00 5.30 -9.74
N THR A 45 0.87 4.91 -10.64
CA THR A 45 1.84 5.81 -11.25
C THR A 45 1.14 6.91 -12.04
N ARG A 46 0.18 6.53 -12.89
CA ARG A 46 -0.59 7.48 -13.68
C ARG A 46 -1.40 8.44 -12.81
N LEU A 47 -2.01 7.92 -11.75
CA LEU A 47 -2.77 8.74 -10.82
C LEU A 47 -1.89 9.81 -10.16
N ILE A 48 -0.73 9.41 -9.67
CA ILE A 48 0.22 10.32 -9.03
C ILE A 48 0.67 11.40 -10.01
N LEU A 49 1.09 11.01 -11.22
CA LEU A 49 1.53 11.95 -12.24
C LEU A 49 0.42 12.95 -12.59
N LYS A 50 -0.81 12.48 -12.69
CA LYS A 50 -1.95 13.34 -13.02
C LYS A 50 -2.28 14.31 -11.89
N VAL A 51 -2.26 13.84 -10.64
CA VAL A 51 -2.50 14.70 -9.48
C VAL A 51 -1.44 15.81 -9.40
N VAL A 52 -0.17 15.45 -9.60
CA VAL A 52 0.92 16.44 -9.58
C VAL A 52 0.74 17.45 -10.71
N GLN A 53 0.41 17.00 -11.92
CA GLN A 53 0.17 17.89 -13.04
C GLN A 53 -0.97 18.88 -12.77
N LEU A 54 -2.10 18.37 -12.28
CA LEU A 54 -3.30 19.20 -12.07
C LEU A 54 -3.14 20.18 -10.90
N ARG A 55 -2.46 19.77 -9.84
CA ARG A 55 -2.35 20.59 -8.63
C ARG A 55 -1.14 21.51 -8.62
N PHE A 56 0.00 21.06 -9.16
CA PHE A 56 1.27 21.76 -9.03
C PHE A 56 1.90 22.14 -10.37
N GLY A 57 1.53 21.50 -11.45
CA GLY A 57 2.02 21.79 -12.81
C GLY A 57 3.38 21.18 -13.13
N ALA A 58 4.32 21.21 -12.21
CA ALA A 58 5.67 20.71 -12.42
C ALA A 58 6.22 20.04 -11.15
N TRP A 59 7.16 19.14 -11.35
CA TRP A 59 7.88 18.50 -10.24
C TRP A 59 8.90 19.45 -9.64
N ARG A 60 9.04 19.33 -8.29
CA ARG A 60 10.07 20.00 -7.50
C ARG A 60 10.58 19.02 -6.45
N TYR A 61 11.77 19.27 -5.90
CA TYR A 61 12.38 18.34 -4.95
C TYR A 61 11.47 18.03 -3.76
N TRP A 62 10.89 19.07 -3.13
CA TRP A 62 10.02 18.86 -1.98
C TRP A 62 8.77 18.03 -2.33
N LEU A 63 8.29 18.15 -3.56
CA LEU A 63 7.13 17.40 -4.03
C LEU A 63 7.48 15.93 -4.30
N ILE A 64 8.67 15.70 -4.83
CA ILE A 64 9.19 14.32 -4.98
C ILE A 64 9.29 13.67 -3.61
N ALA A 65 9.84 14.35 -2.62
CA ALA A 65 9.96 13.85 -1.25
C ALA A 65 8.58 13.58 -0.63
N LEU A 66 7.62 14.47 -0.84
CA LEU A 66 6.25 14.30 -0.34
C LEU A 66 5.58 13.08 -0.94
N VAL A 67 5.62 12.94 -2.27
CA VAL A 67 4.94 11.84 -2.97
C VAL A 67 5.59 10.50 -2.64
N THR A 68 6.93 10.43 -2.64
CA THR A 68 7.61 9.18 -2.24
C THR A 68 7.31 8.82 -0.80
N GLY A 69 7.21 9.82 0.09
CA GLY A 69 6.79 9.61 1.48
C GLY A 69 5.39 9.04 1.59
N VAL A 70 4.43 9.53 0.80
CA VAL A 70 3.06 8.99 0.75
C VAL A 70 3.09 7.52 0.34
N LEU A 71 3.85 7.17 -0.70
CA LEU A 71 3.94 5.78 -1.17
C LEU A 71 4.54 4.85 -0.11
N HIS A 72 5.59 5.30 0.58
CA HIS A 72 6.15 4.55 1.70
C HIS A 72 5.14 4.35 2.83
N ASN A 73 4.37 5.40 3.15
CA ASN A 73 3.35 5.31 4.18
C ASN A 73 2.24 4.33 3.82
N VAL A 74 1.82 4.31 2.55
CA VAL A 74 0.84 3.32 2.06
C VAL A 74 1.37 1.90 2.25
N ALA A 75 2.61 1.66 1.84
CA ALA A 75 3.24 0.35 1.98
C ALA A 75 3.34 -0.08 3.45
N GLN A 76 3.77 0.82 4.32
CA GLN A 76 3.90 0.54 5.75
C GLN A 76 2.56 0.27 6.42
N GLU A 77 1.51 1.03 6.06
CA GLU A 77 0.18 0.83 6.63
C GLU A 77 -0.43 -0.50 6.17
N LEU A 78 -0.24 -0.87 4.91
CA LEU A 78 -0.64 -2.19 4.42
C LEU A 78 0.10 -3.31 5.16
N TYR A 79 1.40 -3.16 5.37
CA TYR A 79 2.18 -4.13 6.14
C TYR A 79 1.63 -4.26 7.56
N ARG A 80 1.46 -3.13 8.25
CA ARG A 80 0.99 -3.11 9.64
C ARG A 80 -0.39 -3.73 9.81
N ARG A 81 -1.32 -3.40 8.90
CA ARG A 81 -2.73 -3.80 9.05
C ARG A 81 -3.03 -5.18 8.47
N VAL A 82 -2.27 -5.62 7.47
CA VAL A 82 -2.54 -6.87 6.77
C VAL A 82 -1.42 -7.88 6.97
N ALA A 83 -0.18 -7.52 6.61
CA ALA A 83 0.93 -8.47 6.63
C ALA A 83 1.33 -8.88 8.04
N ALA A 84 1.40 -7.93 8.98
CA ALA A 84 1.79 -8.25 10.36
C ALA A 84 0.78 -9.20 11.02
N ALA A 85 -0.51 -8.98 10.80
CA ALA A 85 -1.55 -9.86 11.34
C ALA A 85 -1.46 -11.27 10.74
N TYR A 86 -1.20 -11.37 9.43
CA TYR A 86 -1.01 -12.64 8.75
C TYR A 86 0.22 -13.37 9.29
N GLU A 87 1.34 -12.67 9.43
CA GLU A 87 2.59 -13.24 9.92
C GLU A 87 2.45 -13.73 11.38
N GLU A 88 1.72 -13.01 12.24
CA GLU A 88 1.45 -13.44 13.61
C GLU A 88 0.69 -14.76 13.62
N GLU A 89 -0.28 -14.94 12.72
CA GLU A 89 -1.02 -16.19 12.62
C GLU A 89 -0.11 -17.33 12.14
N GLN A 90 0.77 -17.09 11.18
CA GLN A 90 1.73 -18.08 10.71
C GLN A 90 2.71 -18.46 11.80
N ARG A 91 3.17 -17.49 12.58
CA ARG A 91 4.05 -17.74 13.73
C ARG A 91 3.39 -18.65 14.76
N ARG A 92 2.10 -18.43 15.06
CA ARG A 92 1.37 -19.28 15.98
C ARG A 92 1.21 -20.71 15.48
N ARG A 93 0.99 -20.88 14.17
CA ARG A 93 0.78 -22.19 13.55
C ARG A 93 2.07 -23.00 13.42
N HIS A 94 3.16 -22.35 13.03
CA HIS A 94 4.41 -23.02 12.66
C HIS A 94 5.54 -22.83 13.65
N GLY A 95 5.36 -21.99 14.66
CA GLY A 95 6.41 -21.63 15.61
C GLY A 95 7.26 -20.48 15.12
N ASP A 96 8.00 -19.89 16.06
CA ASP A 96 8.85 -18.75 15.76
C ASP A 96 10.15 -19.18 15.08
N VAL A 97 10.82 -18.21 14.47
CA VAL A 97 12.16 -18.39 13.91
C VAL A 97 13.17 -18.35 15.05
N GLU A 98 14.08 -19.32 15.08
CA GLU A 98 15.15 -19.35 16.08
C GLU A 98 15.98 -18.06 16.00
N GLY A 99 16.20 -17.43 17.15
CA GLY A 99 16.96 -16.20 17.28
C GLY A 99 16.12 -14.95 17.49
N PHE A 100 14.88 -14.90 16.97
CA PHE A 100 14.04 -13.70 17.17
C PHE A 100 13.67 -13.51 18.64
N ALA A 101 13.30 -14.56 19.34
CA ALA A 101 12.93 -14.49 20.75
C ALA A 101 14.08 -13.96 21.62
N ALA A 102 15.33 -14.30 21.28
CA ALA A 102 16.52 -13.89 22.04
C ALA A 102 16.91 -12.43 21.79
N SER A 103 16.40 -11.79 20.71
CA SER A 103 16.71 -10.39 20.36
C SER A 103 15.55 -9.43 20.62
N GLY A 104 14.44 -9.91 21.19
CA GLY A 104 13.29 -9.08 21.51
C GLY A 104 13.56 -8.12 22.68
N PRO A 105 12.92 -6.94 22.68
CA PRO A 105 13.15 -5.93 23.72
C PRO A 105 12.70 -6.34 25.12
N ASP A 106 11.77 -7.29 25.22
CA ASP A 106 11.20 -7.76 26.48
C ASP A 106 11.92 -9.00 27.04
N GLN A 107 13.02 -9.40 26.41
CA GLN A 107 13.80 -10.54 26.91
C GLN A 107 14.57 -10.15 28.16
N PRO A 108 14.53 -10.97 29.23
CA PRO A 108 15.33 -10.71 30.41
C PRO A 108 16.83 -10.80 30.05
N GLU A 109 17.61 -9.92 30.65
CA GLU A 109 19.07 -9.99 30.53
C GLU A 109 19.58 -11.30 31.10
N ALA A 110 20.44 -11.93 30.36
CA ALA A 110 21.04 -13.20 30.78
C ALA A 110 21.94 -13.06 32.01
#